data_2cf68fe441c07db614032c20612618f8
#
_entry.id   2cf68fe441c07db614032c20612618f8
#
_cell.length_a   1.000
_cell.length_b   1.000
_cell.length_c   1.000
_cell.angle_alpha   90.00
_cell.angle_beta   90.00
_cell.angle_gamma   90.00
#
_symmetry.space_group_name_H-M   'P 1'
#
loop_
_entity.id
_entity.type
_entity.pdbx_description
1 polymer ?
#
loop_
_entity_poly.entity_id
_entity_poly.type
_entity_poly.pdbx_seq_one_letter_code
_entity_poly.pdbx_strand_id
1 'polypeptide(L)'
;MEEYIVSARKYRPMTFDSVVGQSALTTTLKNAVKSGKLAHAYLFCGPRGVGKTTCARIFAKAINCEHPKEDGEACNECESCKSFNEQRSYNIFELDAASNNGVDHIKELMEKTRIPPQIGKYKVFIIDEVHMLSSAAFNAFLKTLEEPPQHVIFILATTEKHKILPTILSRCQIYDFERMTVPNTINHLKMVAEKEGISYEEQALAVIAEKADGGMRDALSIFDQAVSFCQGNLTYQKVTEDLNVLDSDNYFKLIDCALENNVPEMMLLLNGILDKGFDGGNMIQGLAQHVRNVLMAKDAKTLPLLETSEAQKAKYQQQAQKAPTSFLYKALQIANKCDINYRQSSNKRLLVELTLIEIGQITQPEDKDIPSAGRTPNRLKSLFQKIIAQLKPAIQGAGAELKGNGEENNGTPQTDAQTLHASENEANNEAAVNKQQIKSTSKGAVKLGTIGMTFSNLKKNMEMVKQQLNPTADVKAIRSTDDSEQREFNEDALQYQWTGMCVRMAQNNKELIGLSHRMQAIKPKLTKCPNIEIVADNQLLLDDMQNIKNRIRNTLVRGLQNTNIVISYRLSHKEEVKKILNKREVLENMRKENPALDKLCNTLKLVMT
;
A
#
# COMPACT_ATOMS: atom_id res chain seq x y z
N MET A 1 30.26 -34.19 -4.54
CA MET A 1 29.71 -33.03 -3.80
C MET A 1 28.23 -33.06 -4.02
N GLU A 2 27.44 -33.30 -2.99
CA GLU A 2 25.99 -33.18 -3.10
C GLU A 2 25.65 -31.70 -3.38
N GLU A 3 24.90 -31.46 -4.44
CA GLU A 3 24.48 -30.13 -4.82
C GLU A 3 23.53 -29.60 -3.72
N TYR A 4 23.86 -28.48 -3.10
CA TYR A 4 23.00 -27.85 -2.09
C TYR A 4 21.67 -27.42 -2.72
N ILE A 5 20.59 -28.05 -2.30
CA ILE A 5 19.24 -27.71 -2.74
C ILE A 5 18.52 -26.96 -1.62
N VAL A 6 18.06 -25.74 -1.89
CA VAL A 6 17.30 -24.91 -0.95
C VAL A 6 16.06 -25.67 -0.44
N SER A 7 15.78 -25.61 0.86
CA SER A 7 14.68 -26.33 1.51
C SER A 7 13.31 -26.06 0.87
N ALA A 8 13.05 -24.85 0.44
CA ALA A 8 11.83 -24.49 -0.29
C ALA A 8 11.61 -25.31 -1.58
N ARG A 9 12.67 -25.84 -2.19
CA ARG A 9 12.61 -26.75 -3.36
C ARG A 9 12.66 -28.20 -2.94
N LYS A 10 13.50 -28.58 -1.99
CA LYS A 10 13.70 -29.95 -1.49
C LYS A 10 12.43 -30.50 -0.84
N TYR A 11 11.75 -29.68 -0.02
CA TYR A 11 10.52 -30.04 0.70
C TYR A 11 9.23 -29.57 0.01
N ARG A 12 9.29 -29.29 -1.30
CA ARG A 12 8.08 -28.96 -2.05
C ARG A 12 7.13 -30.16 -2.07
N PRO A 13 5.87 -30.02 -1.62
CA PRO A 13 4.88 -31.10 -1.63
C PRO A 13 4.72 -31.76 -2.98
N MET A 14 4.68 -33.10 -3.01
CA MET A 14 4.51 -33.92 -4.21
C MET A 14 3.15 -34.61 -4.27
N THR A 15 2.39 -34.60 -3.16
CA THR A 15 1.08 -35.20 -2.98
C THR A 15 0.15 -34.22 -2.29
N PHE A 16 -1.17 -34.38 -2.44
CA PHE A 16 -2.15 -33.52 -1.75
C PHE A 16 -2.04 -33.64 -0.22
N ASP A 17 -1.77 -34.84 0.30
CA ASP A 17 -1.65 -35.09 1.73
C ASP A 17 -0.43 -34.39 2.36
N SER A 18 0.60 -34.14 1.55
CA SER A 18 1.80 -33.41 2.00
C SER A 18 1.62 -31.89 1.99
N VAL A 19 0.49 -31.36 1.48
CA VAL A 19 0.19 -29.93 1.48
C VAL A 19 -0.33 -29.52 2.84
N VAL A 20 0.41 -28.68 3.53
CA VAL A 20 0.08 -28.21 4.87
C VAL A 20 -0.95 -27.07 4.82
N GLY A 21 -1.90 -27.06 5.74
CA GLY A 21 -2.81 -25.95 6.00
C GLY A 21 -3.95 -25.74 4.99
N GLN A 22 -4.07 -26.62 3.94
CA GLN A 22 -5.09 -26.47 2.87
C GLN A 22 -5.99 -27.72 2.75
N SER A 23 -6.34 -28.36 3.87
CA SER A 23 -7.01 -29.68 3.87
C SER A 23 -8.37 -29.68 3.17
N ALA A 24 -9.20 -28.67 3.37
CA ALA A 24 -10.52 -28.57 2.73
C ALA A 24 -10.40 -28.46 1.19
N LEU A 25 -9.43 -27.65 0.74
CA LEU A 25 -9.17 -27.43 -0.67
C LEU A 25 -8.60 -28.69 -1.33
N THR A 26 -7.58 -29.32 -0.73
CA THR A 26 -6.98 -30.56 -1.25
C THR A 26 -7.99 -31.71 -1.31
N THR A 27 -8.87 -31.83 -0.30
CA THR A 27 -9.97 -32.80 -0.31
C THR A 27 -10.94 -32.56 -1.47
N THR A 28 -11.28 -31.30 -1.76
CA THR A 28 -12.17 -30.96 -2.87
C THR A 28 -11.53 -31.31 -4.22
N LEU A 29 -10.23 -31.02 -4.39
CA LEU A 29 -9.50 -31.38 -5.61
C LEU A 29 -9.36 -32.90 -5.77
N LYS A 30 -9.09 -33.66 -4.70
CA LYS A 30 -9.08 -35.11 -4.70
C LYS A 30 -10.44 -35.68 -5.15
N ASN A 31 -11.54 -35.15 -4.61
CA ASN A 31 -12.89 -35.56 -4.98
C ASN A 31 -13.21 -35.28 -6.47
N ALA A 32 -12.72 -34.15 -7.01
CA ALA A 32 -12.88 -33.86 -8.44
C ALA A 32 -12.15 -34.89 -9.32
N VAL A 33 -10.91 -35.26 -8.96
CA VAL A 33 -10.13 -36.29 -9.65
C VAL A 33 -10.85 -37.65 -9.56
N LYS A 34 -11.29 -38.04 -8.35
CA LYS A 34 -11.96 -39.32 -8.09
C LYS A 34 -13.29 -39.45 -8.86
N SER A 35 -14.10 -38.41 -8.91
CA SER A 35 -15.38 -38.41 -9.61
C SER A 35 -15.25 -38.24 -11.12
N GLY A 36 -14.08 -37.86 -11.63
CA GLY A 36 -13.87 -37.52 -13.03
C GLY A 36 -14.61 -36.26 -13.51
N LYS A 37 -15.25 -35.54 -12.60
CA LYS A 37 -15.96 -34.26 -12.90
C LYS A 37 -15.00 -33.10 -12.83
N LEU A 38 -14.31 -32.85 -13.94
CA LEU A 38 -13.31 -31.80 -14.04
C LEU A 38 -13.88 -30.60 -14.79
N ALA A 39 -13.65 -29.41 -14.25
CA ALA A 39 -13.89 -28.16 -14.96
C ALA A 39 -12.77 -27.90 -15.98
N HIS A 40 -13.08 -27.15 -17.03
CA HIS A 40 -12.09 -26.80 -18.05
C HIS A 40 -11.12 -25.69 -17.59
N ALA A 41 -11.49 -24.91 -16.57
CA ALA A 41 -10.66 -23.85 -16.03
C ALA A 41 -10.78 -23.74 -14.51
N TYR A 42 -9.64 -23.61 -13.85
CA TYR A 42 -9.49 -23.43 -12.42
C TYR A 42 -8.75 -22.12 -12.14
N LEU A 43 -9.13 -21.42 -11.08
CA LEU A 43 -8.42 -20.22 -10.64
C LEU A 43 -8.04 -20.36 -9.16
N PHE A 44 -6.75 -20.45 -8.89
CA PHE A 44 -6.16 -20.54 -7.55
C PHE A 44 -5.75 -19.15 -7.09
N CYS A 45 -6.45 -18.60 -6.11
CA CYS A 45 -6.22 -17.27 -5.55
C CYS A 45 -5.64 -17.37 -4.15
N GLY A 46 -4.79 -16.43 -3.75
CA GLY A 46 -4.30 -16.33 -2.37
C GLY A 46 -2.89 -15.74 -2.27
N PRO A 47 -2.40 -15.48 -1.06
CA PRO A 47 -1.11 -14.86 -0.82
C PRO A 47 0.06 -15.63 -1.48
N ARG A 48 1.22 -14.97 -1.55
CA ARG A 48 2.44 -15.61 -2.02
C ARG A 48 2.89 -16.72 -1.04
N GLY A 49 3.49 -17.79 -1.56
CA GLY A 49 4.11 -18.81 -0.71
C GLY A 49 3.18 -19.84 -0.10
N VAL A 50 1.83 -19.74 -0.26
CA VAL A 50 0.84 -20.63 0.35
C VAL A 50 0.62 -21.97 -0.39
N GLY A 51 1.31 -22.21 -1.51
CA GLY A 51 1.28 -23.49 -2.23
C GLY A 51 0.40 -23.53 -3.48
N LYS A 52 -0.10 -22.41 -4.02
CA LYS A 52 -0.94 -22.36 -5.24
C LYS A 52 -0.36 -23.15 -6.41
N THR A 53 0.83 -22.77 -6.86
CA THR A 53 1.53 -23.43 -7.98
C THR A 53 1.87 -24.88 -7.67
N THR A 54 2.17 -25.20 -6.40
CA THR A 54 2.43 -26.57 -5.95
C THR A 54 1.17 -27.42 -6.07
N CYS A 55 0.02 -26.95 -5.57
CA CYS A 55 -1.26 -27.66 -5.73
C CYS A 55 -1.67 -27.78 -7.19
N ALA A 56 -1.41 -26.75 -8.02
CA ALA A 56 -1.66 -26.81 -9.47
C ALA A 56 -0.87 -27.96 -10.13
N ARG A 57 0.41 -28.10 -9.76
CA ARG A 57 1.27 -29.19 -10.27
C ARG A 57 0.82 -30.56 -9.79
N ILE A 58 0.46 -30.72 -8.52
CA ILE A 58 -0.06 -31.97 -7.95
C ILE A 58 -1.37 -32.35 -8.64
N PHE A 59 -2.28 -31.39 -8.81
CA PHE A 59 -3.56 -31.58 -9.47
C PHE A 59 -3.40 -31.97 -10.94
N ALA A 60 -2.54 -31.27 -11.69
CA ALA A 60 -2.23 -31.58 -13.07
C ALA A 60 -1.66 -33.03 -13.24
N LYS A 61 -0.78 -33.45 -12.32
CA LYS A 61 -0.24 -34.79 -12.27
C LYS A 61 -1.32 -35.83 -11.97
N ALA A 62 -2.19 -35.55 -10.99
CA ALA A 62 -3.28 -36.48 -10.61
C ALA A 62 -4.32 -36.68 -11.73
N ILE A 63 -4.69 -35.63 -12.46
CA ILE A 63 -5.62 -35.66 -13.60
C ILE A 63 -5.08 -36.55 -14.72
N ASN A 64 -3.77 -36.48 -14.98
CA ASN A 64 -3.13 -37.25 -16.06
C ASN A 64 -2.59 -38.62 -15.63
N CYS A 65 -2.80 -39.01 -14.38
CA CYS A 65 -2.37 -40.30 -13.88
C CYS A 65 -3.20 -41.43 -14.54
N GLU A 66 -2.53 -42.47 -15.06
CA GLU A 66 -3.18 -43.60 -15.68
C GLU A 66 -3.86 -44.51 -14.65
N HIS A 67 -3.25 -44.61 -13.47
CA HIS A 67 -3.71 -45.48 -12.38
C HIS A 67 -3.82 -44.65 -11.09
N PRO A 68 -4.81 -43.71 -10.99
CA PRO A 68 -4.98 -42.94 -9.77
C PRO A 68 -5.33 -43.88 -8.61
N LYS A 69 -4.83 -43.55 -7.41
CA LYS A 69 -5.17 -44.27 -6.19
C LYS A 69 -6.64 -44.07 -5.83
N GLU A 70 -7.19 -44.94 -4.98
CA GLU A 70 -8.59 -44.87 -4.54
C GLU A 70 -8.96 -43.55 -3.87
N ASP A 71 -7.98 -42.88 -3.28
CA ASP A 71 -8.12 -41.57 -2.63
C ASP A 71 -8.02 -40.36 -3.60
N GLY A 72 -7.73 -40.61 -4.90
CA GLY A 72 -7.57 -39.56 -5.90
C GLY A 72 -6.13 -39.02 -6.03
N GLU A 73 -5.17 -39.62 -5.35
CA GLU A 73 -3.74 -39.29 -5.49
C GLU A 73 -3.13 -39.91 -6.75
N ALA A 74 -2.10 -39.30 -7.29
CA ALA A 74 -1.32 -39.85 -8.39
C ALA A 74 -0.50 -41.06 -7.91
N CYS A 75 -0.40 -42.13 -8.76
CA CYS A 75 0.35 -43.33 -8.40
C CYS A 75 1.86 -43.13 -8.27
N ASN A 76 2.44 -42.12 -8.93
CA ASN A 76 3.89 -41.83 -9.05
C ASN A 76 4.73 -42.88 -9.79
N GLU A 77 4.12 -43.93 -10.34
CA GLU A 77 4.79 -45.09 -10.98
C GLU A 77 4.53 -45.18 -12.47
N CYS A 78 3.37 -44.73 -12.98
CA CYS A 78 3.03 -44.76 -14.40
C CYS A 78 3.93 -43.81 -15.22
N GLU A 79 3.95 -43.99 -16.53
CA GLU A 79 4.80 -43.23 -17.46
C GLU A 79 4.49 -41.71 -17.38
N SER A 80 3.24 -41.34 -17.32
CA SER A 80 2.81 -39.94 -17.16
C SER A 80 3.33 -39.31 -15.85
N CYS A 81 3.29 -40.03 -14.73
CA CYS A 81 3.79 -39.57 -13.45
C CYS A 81 5.32 -39.42 -13.43
N LYS A 82 6.05 -40.41 -14.01
CA LYS A 82 7.52 -40.37 -14.10
C LYS A 82 7.99 -39.21 -14.97
N SER A 83 7.42 -39.07 -16.17
CA SER A 83 7.73 -37.97 -17.09
C SER A 83 7.50 -36.61 -16.46
N PHE A 84 6.43 -36.46 -15.66
CA PHE A 84 6.17 -35.21 -14.93
C PHE A 84 7.19 -34.97 -13.83
N ASN A 85 7.54 -35.97 -13.02
CA ASN A 85 8.52 -35.83 -11.94
C ASN A 85 9.91 -35.46 -12.49
N GLU A 86 10.27 -35.96 -13.68
CA GLU A 86 11.50 -35.66 -14.41
C GLU A 86 11.44 -34.35 -15.20
N GLN A 87 10.30 -33.62 -15.13
CA GLN A 87 10.07 -32.37 -15.87
C GLN A 87 10.11 -32.55 -17.42
N ARG A 88 9.76 -33.71 -17.92
CA ARG A 88 9.74 -34.07 -19.36
C ARG A 88 8.33 -34.30 -19.90
N SER A 89 7.30 -33.86 -19.17
CA SER A 89 5.92 -34.05 -19.61
C SER A 89 5.61 -33.16 -20.81
N TYR A 90 5.08 -33.78 -21.88
CA TYR A 90 4.56 -33.09 -23.08
C TYR A 90 3.11 -32.62 -22.91
N ASN A 91 2.44 -32.98 -21.82
CA ASN A 91 1.04 -32.67 -21.58
C ASN A 91 0.80 -31.57 -20.52
N ILE A 92 1.80 -31.28 -19.69
CA ILE A 92 1.68 -30.27 -18.64
C ILE A 92 2.65 -29.14 -18.94
N PHE A 93 2.10 -27.96 -19.24
CA PHE A 93 2.84 -26.76 -19.59
C PHE A 93 2.71 -25.77 -18.43
N GLU A 94 3.82 -25.24 -17.99
CA GLU A 94 3.88 -24.23 -16.92
C GLU A 94 4.43 -22.94 -17.51
N LEU A 95 3.69 -21.84 -17.36
CA LEU A 95 4.04 -20.50 -17.81
C LEU A 95 3.96 -19.56 -16.63
N ASP A 96 5.02 -18.79 -16.39
CA ASP A 96 5.01 -17.65 -15.48
C ASP A 96 4.66 -16.39 -16.27
N ALA A 97 3.51 -15.80 -15.98
CA ALA A 97 3.04 -14.60 -16.65
C ALA A 97 3.84 -13.34 -16.28
N ALA A 98 4.59 -13.35 -15.16
CA ALA A 98 5.46 -12.24 -14.82
C ALA A 98 6.62 -12.11 -15.82
N SER A 99 7.15 -13.25 -16.28
CA SER A 99 8.23 -13.32 -17.27
C SER A 99 7.71 -13.33 -18.72
N ASN A 100 6.46 -13.80 -18.96
CA ASN A 100 5.88 -14.03 -20.27
C ASN A 100 4.50 -13.35 -20.41
N ASN A 101 4.42 -12.04 -20.28
CA ASN A 101 3.17 -11.27 -20.28
C ASN A 101 2.68 -10.84 -21.67
N GLY A 102 3.46 -11.11 -22.70
CA GLY A 102 3.17 -10.69 -24.07
C GLY A 102 2.05 -11.49 -24.76
N VAL A 103 1.40 -10.86 -25.75
CA VAL A 103 0.33 -11.50 -26.56
C VAL A 103 0.85 -12.70 -27.34
N ASP A 104 2.09 -12.61 -27.83
CA ASP A 104 2.66 -13.63 -28.71
C ASP A 104 2.95 -14.92 -27.95
N HIS A 105 3.42 -14.85 -26.71
CA HIS A 105 3.59 -16.01 -25.83
C HIS A 105 2.25 -16.72 -25.57
N ILE A 106 1.18 -15.95 -25.35
CA ILE A 106 -0.15 -16.52 -25.15
C ILE A 106 -0.70 -17.14 -26.44
N LYS A 107 -0.46 -16.54 -27.61
CA LYS A 107 -0.84 -17.13 -28.90
C LYS A 107 -0.12 -18.45 -29.14
N GLU A 108 1.18 -18.51 -28.92
CA GLU A 108 1.95 -19.76 -29.02
C GLU A 108 1.42 -20.84 -28.07
N LEU A 109 1.09 -20.45 -26.81
CA LEU A 109 0.47 -21.36 -25.87
C LEU A 109 -0.89 -21.87 -26.39
N MET A 110 -1.72 -20.99 -26.98
CA MET A 110 -3.02 -21.35 -27.53
C MET A 110 -2.90 -22.26 -28.76
N GLU A 111 -1.88 -22.14 -29.57
CA GLU A 111 -1.62 -23.08 -30.65
C GLU A 111 -1.33 -24.49 -30.14
N LYS A 112 -0.59 -24.58 -29.02
CA LYS A 112 -0.34 -25.88 -28.37
C LYS A 112 -1.61 -26.56 -27.85
N THR A 113 -2.69 -25.78 -27.54
CA THR A 113 -3.98 -26.37 -27.12
C THR A 113 -4.69 -27.17 -28.19
N ARG A 114 -4.42 -26.90 -29.49
CA ARG A 114 -5.05 -27.57 -30.62
C ARG A 114 -4.56 -28.99 -30.82
N ILE A 115 -3.37 -29.31 -30.29
CA ILE A 115 -2.75 -30.63 -30.45
C ILE A 115 -3.23 -31.52 -29.30
N PRO A 116 -3.85 -32.67 -29.54
CA PRO A 116 -4.29 -33.56 -28.48
C PRO A 116 -3.11 -34.18 -27.71
N PRO A 117 -3.33 -34.67 -26.46
CA PRO A 117 -2.29 -35.30 -25.67
C PRO A 117 -1.84 -36.62 -26.31
N GLN A 118 -0.55 -36.92 -26.23
CA GLN A 118 0.00 -38.20 -26.74
C GLN A 118 -0.08 -39.30 -25.69
N ILE A 119 0.12 -38.98 -24.43
CA ILE A 119 0.09 -39.89 -23.27
C ILE A 119 -0.79 -39.24 -22.21
N GLY A 120 -1.76 -39.97 -21.64
CA GLY A 120 -2.71 -39.41 -20.66
C GLY A 120 -3.98 -38.84 -21.29
N LYS A 121 -4.85 -38.23 -20.45
CA LYS A 121 -6.21 -37.83 -20.86
C LYS A 121 -6.31 -36.35 -21.25
N TYR A 122 -5.54 -35.49 -20.59
CA TYR A 122 -5.68 -34.05 -20.69
C TYR A 122 -4.36 -33.34 -20.96
N LYS A 123 -4.47 -32.22 -21.64
CA LYS A 123 -3.39 -31.25 -21.78
C LYS A 123 -3.62 -30.13 -20.79
N VAL A 124 -2.73 -29.96 -19.83
CA VAL A 124 -2.91 -29.02 -18.71
C VAL A 124 -1.97 -27.83 -18.87
N PHE A 125 -2.53 -26.63 -18.81
CA PHE A 125 -1.79 -25.39 -18.88
C PHE A 125 -1.87 -24.67 -17.54
N ILE A 126 -0.75 -24.58 -16.84
CA ILE A 126 -0.59 -23.86 -15.58
C ILE A 126 -0.05 -22.48 -15.91
N ILE A 127 -0.80 -21.44 -15.60
CA ILE A 127 -0.38 -20.04 -15.79
C ILE A 127 -0.27 -19.41 -14.41
N ASP A 128 0.97 -19.18 -13.95
CA ASP A 128 1.24 -18.56 -12.67
C ASP A 128 1.27 -17.03 -12.79
N GLU A 129 0.92 -16.34 -11.72
CA GLU A 129 0.77 -14.88 -11.63
C GLU A 129 -0.01 -14.27 -12.81
N VAL A 130 -1.12 -14.93 -13.15
CA VAL A 130 -1.94 -14.59 -14.34
C VAL A 130 -2.37 -13.12 -14.39
N HIS A 131 -2.45 -12.43 -13.26
CA HIS A 131 -2.76 -10.99 -13.19
C HIS A 131 -1.69 -10.09 -13.84
N MET A 132 -0.49 -10.62 -14.13
CA MET A 132 0.60 -9.92 -14.80
C MET A 132 0.46 -9.90 -16.33
N LEU A 133 -0.47 -10.66 -16.90
CA LEU A 133 -0.73 -10.65 -18.34
C LEU A 133 -1.19 -9.26 -18.80
N SER A 134 -0.72 -8.85 -19.97
CA SER A 134 -1.21 -7.62 -20.61
C SER A 134 -2.70 -7.73 -20.98
N SER A 135 -3.41 -6.61 -21.05
CA SER A 135 -4.83 -6.60 -21.43
C SER A 135 -5.09 -7.26 -22.79
N ALA A 136 -4.16 -7.12 -23.73
CA ALA A 136 -4.25 -7.75 -25.03
C ALA A 136 -4.03 -9.26 -24.97
N ALA A 137 -3.13 -9.75 -24.10
CA ALA A 137 -2.92 -11.16 -23.82
C ALA A 137 -4.15 -11.78 -23.15
N PHE A 138 -4.77 -11.09 -22.17
CA PHE A 138 -6.04 -11.52 -21.59
C PHE A 138 -7.15 -11.69 -22.63
N ASN A 139 -7.32 -10.72 -23.51
CA ASN A 139 -8.35 -10.79 -24.56
C ASN A 139 -8.11 -11.94 -25.55
N ALA A 140 -6.86 -12.23 -25.89
CA ALA A 140 -6.52 -13.39 -26.71
C ALA A 140 -6.83 -14.71 -26.00
N PHE A 141 -6.62 -14.77 -24.68
CA PHE A 141 -6.88 -15.94 -23.86
C PHE A 141 -8.38 -16.20 -23.64
N LEU A 142 -9.21 -15.15 -23.50
CA LEU A 142 -10.66 -15.25 -23.28
C LEU A 142 -11.35 -16.10 -24.33
N LYS A 143 -10.97 -15.97 -25.62
CA LYS A 143 -11.57 -16.74 -26.71
C LYS A 143 -11.44 -18.26 -26.51
N THR A 144 -10.28 -18.72 -26.02
CA THR A 144 -10.04 -20.13 -25.75
C THR A 144 -10.69 -20.61 -24.45
N LEU A 145 -10.87 -19.70 -23.46
CA LEU A 145 -11.61 -19.99 -22.23
C LEU A 145 -13.12 -20.12 -22.46
N GLU A 146 -13.67 -19.45 -23.47
CA GLU A 146 -15.09 -19.54 -23.84
C GLU A 146 -15.42 -20.86 -24.54
N GLU A 147 -14.55 -21.29 -25.44
CA GLU A 147 -14.71 -22.52 -26.23
C GLU A 147 -13.44 -23.40 -26.11
N PRO A 148 -13.17 -23.97 -24.92
CA PRO A 148 -11.97 -24.77 -24.72
C PRO A 148 -12.10 -26.14 -25.42
N PRO A 149 -11.01 -26.66 -26.03
CA PRO A 149 -11.00 -28.05 -26.51
C PRO A 149 -11.25 -29.02 -25.35
N GLN A 150 -11.98 -30.10 -25.57
CA GLN A 150 -12.39 -31.04 -24.52
C GLN A 150 -11.23 -31.70 -23.77
N HIS A 151 -10.07 -31.78 -24.39
CA HIS A 151 -8.85 -32.35 -23.81
C HIS A 151 -7.97 -31.32 -23.08
N VAL A 152 -8.41 -30.06 -22.95
CA VAL A 152 -7.61 -28.98 -22.36
C VAL A 152 -8.17 -28.55 -21.02
N ILE A 153 -7.28 -28.42 -20.03
CA ILE A 153 -7.59 -27.90 -18.71
C ILE A 153 -6.63 -26.73 -18.42
N PHE A 154 -7.19 -25.58 -18.02
CA PHE A 154 -6.42 -24.44 -17.58
C PHE A 154 -6.40 -24.36 -16.06
N ILE A 155 -5.23 -24.14 -15.46
CA ILE A 155 -5.06 -23.86 -14.03
C ILE A 155 -4.36 -22.53 -13.91
N LEU A 156 -5.11 -21.51 -13.55
CA LEU A 156 -4.61 -20.14 -13.37
C LEU A 156 -4.27 -19.92 -11.91
N ALA A 157 -3.14 -19.32 -11.60
CA ALA A 157 -2.77 -18.93 -10.25
C ALA A 157 -2.54 -17.43 -10.16
N THR A 158 -2.97 -16.81 -9.06
CA THR A 158 -2.79 -15.37 -8.83
C THR A 158 -2.64 -15.02 -7.35
N THR A 159 -1.81 -14.05 -7.06
CA THR A 159 -1.75 -13.42 -5.74
C THR A 159 -2.78 -12.30 -5.58
N GLU A 160 -3.31 -11.76 -6.69
CA GLU A 160 -4.18 -10.59 -6.71
C GLU A 160 -5.50 -10.86 -7.46
N LYS A 161 -6.45 -11.50 -6.77
CA LYS A 161 -7.78 -11.83 -7.32
C LYS A 161 -8.52 -10.61 -7.86
N HIS A 162 -8.37 -9.46 -7.22
CA HIS A 162 -9.05 -8.21 -7.60
C HIS A 162 -8.58 -7.62 -8.94
N LYS A 163 -7.41 -8.01 -9.45
CA LYS A 163 -6.89 -7.61 -10.76
C LYS A 163 -7.40 -8.50 -11.91
N ILE A 164 -8.03 -9.63 -11.60
CA ILE A 164 -8.56 -10.55 -12.61
C ILE A 164 -9.89 -10.03 -13.15
N LEU A 165 -10.02 -10.08 -14.47
CA LEU A 165 -11.25 -9.63 -15.14
C LEU A 165 -12.46 -10.45 -14.72
N PRO A 166 -13.63 -9.83 -14.48
CA PRO A 166 -14.87 -10.56 -14.15
C PRO A 166 -15.28 -11.60 -15.19
N THR A 167 -14.92 -11.38 -16.45
CA THR A 167 -15.14 -12.30 -17.56
C THR A 167 -14.39 -13.63 -17.41
N ILE A 168 -13.21 -13.62 -16.78
CA ILE A 168 -12.44 -14.83 -16.45
C ILE A 168 -12.99 -15.48 -15.19
N LEU A 169 -13.29 -14.67 -14.15
CA LEU A 169 -13.84 -15.18 -12.89
C LEU A 169 -15.13 -15.99 -13.11
N SER A 170 -15.99 -15.56 -14.03
CA SER A 170 -17.25 -16.25 -14.34
C SER A 170 -17.09 -17.58 -15.08
N ARG A 171 -15.89 -17.87 -15.63
CA ARG A 171 -15.60 -19.08 -16.41
C ARG A 171 -14.68 -20.07 -15.70
N CYS A 172 -14.16 -19.68 -14.54
CA CYS A 172 -13.25 -20.50 -13.76
C CYS A 172 -13.91 -21.01 -12.49
N GLN A 173 -13.57 -22.22 -12.09
CA GLN A 173 -13.83 -22.69 -10.73
C GLN A 173 -12.78 -22.09 -9.80
N ILE A 174 -13.23 -21.28 -8.83
CA ILE A 174 -12.34 -20.48 -7.97
C ILE A 174 -12.04 -21.24 -6.69
N TYR A 175 -10.76 -21.28 -6.32
CA TYR A 175 -10.25 -21.83 -5.07
C TYR A 175 -9.41 -20.76 -4.35
N ASP A 176 -9.85 -20.37 -3.17
CA ASP A 176 -9.18 -19.39 -2.35
C ASP A 176 -8.26 -20.09 -1.34
N PHE A 177 -6.95 -19.89 -1.48
CA PHE A 177 -5.92 -20.40 -0.58
C PHE A 177 -5.75 -19.45 0.60
N GLU A 178 -5.79 -19.98 1.79
CA GLU A 178 -5.62 -19.23 3.04
C GLU A 178 -4.14 -19.15 3.44
N ARG A 179 -3.83 -18.16 4.28
CA ARG A 179 -2.53 -18.10 4.96
C ARG A 179 -2.38 -19.28 5.90
N MET A 180 -1.17 -19.80 6.01
CA MET A 180 -0.90 -20.85 6.99
C MET A 180 -0.87 -20.26 8.39
N THR A 181 -1.42 -20.99 9.35
CA THR A 181 -1.35 -20.61 10.75
C THR A 181 0.06 -20.83 11.28
N VAL A 182 0.46 -20.01 12.25
CA VAL A 182 1.77 -20.12 12.92
C VAL A 182 2.03 -21.53 13.45
N PRO A 183 1.08 -22.22 14.15
CA PRO A 183 1.28 -23.59 14.61
C PRO A 183 1.57 -24.59 13.48
N ASN A 184 0.86 -24.49 12.35
CA ASN A 184 1.07 -25.38 11.22
C ASN A 184 2.45 -25.17 10.59
N THR A 185 2.90 -23.91 10.50
CA THR A 185 4.23 -23.57 10.01
C THR A 185 5.32 -24.10 10.94
N ILE A 186 5.18 -23.93 12.25
CA ILE A 186 6.13 -24.45 13.25
C ILE A 186 6.23 -25.97 13.14
N ASN A 187 5.10 -26.68 13.08
CA ASN A 187 5.09 -28.16 12.98
C ASN A 187 5.80 -28.64 11.71
N HIS A 188 5.60 -27.93 10.59
CA HIS A 188 6.32 -28.27 9.36
C HIS A 188 7.81 -28.00 9.46
N LEU A 189 8.21 -26.86 10.04
CA LEU A 189 9.63 -26.53 10.25
C LEU A 189 10.31 -27.52 11.21
N LYS A 190 9.61 -28.00 12.26
CA LYS A 190 10.09 -29.07 13.13
C LYS A 190 10.41 -30.33 12.33
N MET A 191 9.48 -30.79 11.49
CA MET A 191 9.66 -31.96 10.64
C MET A 191 10.85 -31.80 9.68
N VAL A 192 11.06 -30.59 9.14
CA VAL A 192 12.21 -30.30 8.27
C VAL A 192 13.51 -30.30 9.08
N ALA A 193 13.56 -29.65 10.24
CA ALA A 193 14.72 -29.61 11.12
C ALA A 193 15.15 -31.03 11.55
N GLU A 194 14.20 -31.88 11.93
CA GLU A 194 14.46 -33.27 12.30
C GLU A 194 15.04 -34.09 11.13
N LYS A 195 14.53 -33.89 9.90
CA LYS A 195 15.06 -34.56 8.69
C LYS A 195 16.46 -34.10 8.29
N GLU A 196 16.79 -32.83 8.55
CA GLU A 196 18.11 -32.26 8.27
C GLU A 196 19.09 -32.44 9.45
N GLY A 197 18.64 -32.97 10.61
CA GLY A 197 19.47 -33.16 11.80
C GLY A 197 19.89 -31.85 12.47
N ILE A 198 19.06 -30.81 12.36
CA ILE A 198 19.32 -29.47 12.90
C ILE A 198 18.72 -29.38 14.30
N SER A 199 19.52 -28.90 15.28
CA SER A 199 19.04 -28.61 16.64
C SER A 199 18.33 -27.26 16.64
N TYR A 200 17.17 -27.21 17.33
CA TYR A 200 16.34 -26.00 17.37
C TYR A 200 15.67 -25.77 18.70
N GLU A 201 15.45 -24.50 19.01
CA GLU A 201 14.50 -24.06 20.05
C GLU A 201 13.15 -23.78 19.40
N GLU A 202 12.05 -24.20 20.04
CA GLU A 202 10.70 -23.96 19.50
C GLU A 202 10.39 -22.46 19.33
N GLN A 203 10.93 -21.64 20.23
CA GLN A 203 10.79 -20.18 20.16
C GLN A 203 11.48 -19.59 18.93
N ALA A 204 12.62 -20.17 18.50
CA ALA A 204 13.31 -19.77 17.29
C ALA A 204 12.46 -20.05 16.03
N LEU A 205 11.82 -21.23 15.98
CA LEU A 205 10.91 -21.58 14.88
C LEU A 205 9.66 -20.71 14.88
N ALA A 206 9.17 -20.28 16.05
CA ALA A 206 8.05 -19.36 16.14
C ALA A 206 8.37 -17.99 15.52
N VAL A 207 9.56 -17.44 15.77
CA VAL A 207 10.03 -16.19 15.15
C VAL A 207 10.09 -16.31 13.63
N ILE A 208 10.59 -17.43 13.10
CA ILE A 208 10.63 -17.70 11.65
C ILE A 208 9.21 -17.76 11.07
N ALA A 209 8.28 -18.46 11.75
CA ALA A 209 6.91 -18.61 11.31
C ALA A 209 6.14 -17.27 11.31
N GLU A 210 6.33 -16.42 12.33
CA GLU A 210 5.77 -15.07 12.40
C GLU A 210 6.32 -14.18 11.26
N LYS A 211 7.64 -14.23 11.03
CA LYS A 211 8.29 -13.44 9.97
C LYS A 211 7.84 -13.83 8.56
N ALA A 212 7.49 -15.11 8.35
CA ALA A 212 7.03 -15.65 7.07
C ALA A 212 5.58 -15.25 6.71
N ASP A 213 4.82 -14.65 7.63
CA ASP A 213 3.46 -14.13 7.42
C ASP A 213 2.53 -15.14 6.70
N GLY A 214 2.61 -16.41 7.10
CA GLY A 214 1.77 -17.49 6.58
C GLY A 214 2.17 -18.05 5.21
N GLY A 215 3.35 -17.66 4.67
CA GLY A 215 3.90 -18.22 3.44
C GLY A 215 4.90 -19.34 3.71
N MET A 216 4.57 -20.62 3.44
CA MET A 216 5.50 -21.74 3.70
C MET A 216 6.80 -21.66 2.89
N ARG A 217 6.75 -21.16 1.66
CA ARG A 217 7.95 -20.96 0.83
C ARG A 217 8.90 -19.96 1.47
N ASP A 218 8.34 -18.86 1.99
CA ASP A 218 9.11 -17.81 2.64
C ASP A 218 9.63 -18.30 4.00
N ALA A 219 8.83 -19.09 4.76
CA ALA A 219 9.26 -19.73 6.00
C ALA A 219 10.47 -20.66 5.80
N LEU A 220 10.45 -21.52 4.78
CA LEU A 220 11.56 -22.41 4.47
C LEU A 220 12.80 -21.64 3.99
N SER A 221 12.62 -20.53 3.25
CA SER A 221 13.76 -19.71 2.82
C SER A 221 14.40 -18.98 3.99
N ILE A 222 13.60 -18.45 4.92
CA ILE A 222 14.07 -17.81 6.16
C ILE A 222 14.75 -18.87 7.07
N PHE A 223 14.18 -20.08 7.12
CA PHE A 223 14.78 -21.18 7.86
C PHE A 223 16.18 -21.54 7.34
N ASP A 224 16.37 -21.67 6.02
CA ASP A 224 17.68 -21.96 5.43
C ASP A 224 18.69 -20.84 5.73
N GLN A 225 18.26 -19.57 5.67
CA GLN A 225 19.09 -18.44 6.05
C GLN A 225 19.52 -18.54 7.51
N ALA A 226 18.56 -18.75 8.42
CA ALA A 226 18.83 -18.87 9.85
C ALA A 226 19.74 -20.06 10.19
N VAL A 227 19.54 -21.21 9.54
CA VAL A 227 20.42 -22.40 9.69
C VAL A 227 21.85 -22.07 9.29
N SER A 228 22.03 -21.38 8.17
CA SER A 228 23.35 -20.99 7.68
C SER A 228 24.04 -20.02 8.64
N PHE A 229 23.32 -19.03 9.17
CA PHE A 229 23.84 -18.07 10.14
C PHE A 229 24.16 -18.72 11.49
N CYS A 230 23.28 -19.58 11.99
CA CYS A 230 23.41 -20.24 13.29
C CYS A 230 24.32 -21.48 13.27
N GLN A 231 24.89 -21.84 12.11
CA GLN A 231 25.76 -23.03 11.94
C GLN A 231 25.09 -24.33 12.43
N GLY A 232 23.81 -24.51 12.12
CA GLY A 232 23.05 -25.72 12.44
C GLY A 232 22.47 -25.79 13.87
N ASN A 233 22.63 -24.75 14.69
CA ASN A 233 22.00 -24.68 16.03
C ASN A 233 21.13 -23.44 16.14
N LEU A 234 19.81 -23.60 15.92
CA LEU A 234 18.82 -22.54 15.92
C LEU A 234 18.44 -22.17 17.36
N THR A 235 19.11 -21.20 17.95
CA THR A 235 18.72 -20.60 19.23
C THR A 235 17.89 -19.34 19.00
N TYR A 236 16.94 -19.06 19.90
CA TYR A 236 16.08 -17.87 19.81
C TYR A 236 16.89 -16.58 19.60
N GLN A 237 17.97 -16.42 20.36
CA GLN A 237 18.76 -15.21 20.38
C GLN A 237 19.49 -14.98 19.03
N LYS A 238 20.10 -16.02 18.45
CA LYS A 238 20.78 -15.92 17.16
C LYS A 238 19.83 -15.70 16.00
N VAL A 239 18.67 -16.38 16.01
CA VAL A 239 17.64 -16.22 14.97
C VAL A 239 17.04 -14.82 15.01
N THR A 240 16.79 -14.25 16.18
CA THR A 240 16.31 -12.88 16.34
C THR A 240 17.33 -11.87 15.83
N GLU A 241 18.62 -12.11 16.05
CA GLU A 241 19.72 -11.29 15.53
C GLU A 241 19.82 -11.37 14.00
N ASP A 242 19.84 -12.59 13.40
CA ASP A 242 19.92 -12.81 11.94
C ASP A 242 18.73 -12.18 11.20
N LEU A 243 17.54 -12.40 11.70
CA LEU A 243 16.30 -11.88 11.06
C LEU A 243 16.05 -10.40 11.34
N ASN A 244 16.93 -9.78 12.11
CA ASN A 244 16.79 -8.39 12.52
C ASN A 244 15.38 -8.10 13.11
N VAL A 245 14.91 -9.02 13.96
CA VAL A 245 13.64 -8.92 14.67
C VAL A 245 13.91 -8.36 16.07
N LEU A 246 13.32 -7.21 16.35
CA LEU A 246 13.48 -6.59 17.64
C LEU A 246 12.74 -7.41 18.72
N ASP A 247 13.45 -7.77 19.79
CA ASP A 247 12.88 -8.50 20.92
C ASP A 247 11.66 -7.76 21.47
N SER A 248 10.58 -8.52 21.70
CA SER A 248 9.33 -8.00 22.24
C SER A 248 9.50 -7.25 23.57
N ASP A 249 10.47 -7.63 24.38
CA ASP A 249 10.76 -6.97 25.67
C ASP A 249 11.18 -5.49 25.49
N ASN A 250 11.77 -5.11 24.36
CA ASN A 250 12.08 -3.71 24.06
C ASN A 250 10.80 -2.88 23.84
N TYR A 251 9.79 -3.46 23.21
CA TYR A 251 8.50 -2.77 23.02
C TYR A 251 7.74 -2.62 24.34
N PHE A 252 7.78 -3.64 25.22
CA PHE A 252 7.22 -3.53 26.56
C PHE A 252 7.85 -2.37 27.32
N LYS A 253 9.19 -2.27 27.31
CA LYS A 253 9.92 -1.18 27.97
C LYS A 253 9.59 0.19 27.37
N LEU A 254 9.52 0.29 26.03
CA LEU A 254 9.17 1.55 25.35
C LEU A 254 7.78 2.06 25.78
N ILE A 255 6.79 1.18 25.85
CA ILE A 255 5.43 1.57 26.25
C ILE A 255 5.38 1.89 27.76
N ASP A 256 6.07 1.13 28.62
CA ASP A 256 6.15 1.45 30.04
C ASP A 256 6.80 2.82 30.27
N CYS A 257 7.92 3.12 29.61
CA CYS A 257 8.54 4.46 29.64
C CYS A 257 7.60 5.56 29.10
N ALA A 258 6.81 5.27 28.05
CA ALA A 258 5.84 6.21 27.51
C ALA A 258 4.69 6.51 28.49
N LEU A 259 4.23 5.49 29.23
CA LEU A 259 3.21 5.66 30.28
C LEU A 259 3.73 6.49 31.45
N GLU A 260 5.02 6.38 31.77
CA GLU A 260 5.72 7.15 32.81
C GLU A 260 6.19 8.53 32.33
N ASN A 261 5.96 8.90 31.08
CA ASN A 261 6.47 10.12 30.43
C ASN A 261 8.01 10.25 30.45
N ASN A 262 8.72 9.13 30.49
CA ASN A 262 10.19 9.11 30.50
C ASN A 262 10.77 9.13 29.07
N VAL A 263 10.61 10.25 28.39
CA VAL A 263 11.11 10.44 27.01
C VAL A 263 12.63 10.27 26.89
N PRO A 264 13.47 10.74 27.84
CA PRO A 264 14.91 10.51 27.76
C PRO A 264 15.28 9.03 27.67
N GLU A 265 14.65 8.18 28.47
CA GLU A 265 14.91 6.74 28.45
C GLU A 265 14.44 6.10 27.13
N MET A 266 13.29 6.54 26.61
CA MET A 266 12.83 6.11 25.27
C MET A 266 13.86 6.44 24.18
N MET A 267 14.52 7.61 24.25
CA MET A 267 15.56 7.99 23.29
C MET A 267 16.83 7.14 23.44
N LEU A 268 17.21 6.80 24.66
CA LEU A 268 18.34 5.90 24.92
C LEU A 268 18.06 4.48 24.41
N LEU A 269 16.85 3.96 24.63
CA LEU A 269 16.40 2.67 24.08
C LEU A 269 16.41 2.70 22.55
N LEU A 270 15.86 3.76 21.94
CA LEU A 270 15.89 3.94 20.48
C LEU A 270 17.31 3.92 19.95
N ASN A 271 18.22 4.70 20.58
CA ASN A 271 19.60 4.75 20.13
C ASN A 271 20.27 3.37 20.22
N GLY A 272 20.06 2.65 21.34
CA GLY A 272 20.58 1.29 21.50
C GLY A 272 20.01 0.27 20.51
N ILE A 273 18.77 0.48 20.01
CA ILE A 273 18.15 -0.32 18.94
C ILE A 273 18.81 0.00 17.58
N LEU A 274 18.94 1.30 17.26
CA LEU A 274 19.53 1.74 15.99
C LEU A 274 21.02 1.40 15.89
N ASP A 275 21.77 1.48 16.99
CA ASP A 275 23.21 1.14 17.05
C ASP A 275 23.46 -0.36 16.80
N LYS A 276 22.47 -1.23 17.10
CA LYS A 276 22.48 -2.65 16.75
C LYS A 276 22.14 -2.93 15.28
N GLY A 277 21.87 -1.88 14.47
CA GLY A 277 21.58 -1.99 13.05
C GLY A 277 20.10 -2.23 12.70
N PHE A 278 19.17 -2.11 13.66
CA PHE A 278 17.74 -2.21 13.38
C PHE A 278 17.23 -1.03 12.57
N ASP A 279 16.35 -1.29 11.59
CA ASP A 279 15.68 -0.22 10.84
C ASP A 279 14.57 0.44 11.68
N GLY A 280 14.57 1.78 11.69
CA GLY A 280 13.58 2.55 12.44
C GLY A 280 12.14 2.34 11.95
N GLY A 281 11.93 2.04 10.66
CA GLY A 281 10.63 1.72 10.09
C GLY A 281 10.09 0.40 10.64
N ASN A 282 10.89 -0.65 10.61
CA ASN A 282 10.53 -1.95 11.19
C ASN A 282 10.23 -1.84 12.69
N MET A 283 10.98 -0.99 13.41
CA MET A 283 10.73 -0.73 14.83
C MET A 283 9.37 -0.06 15.05
N ILE A 284 9.00 0.95 14.24
CA ILE A 284 7.69 1.61 14.36
C ILE A 284 6.54 0.66 14.01
N GLN A 285 6.68 -0.18 12.99
CA GLN A 285 5.69 -1.21 12.64
C GLN A 285 5.51 -2.22 13.78
N GLY A 286 6.63 -2.69 14.36
CA GLY A 286 6.60 -3.58 15.52
C GLY A 286 5.97 -2.91 16.74
N LEU A 287 6.24 -1.63 16.98
CA LEU A 287 5.61 -0.86 18.05
C LEU A 287 4.09 -0.72 17.84
N ALA A 288 3.64 -0.43 16.62
CA ALA A 288 2.22 -0.38 16.28
C ALA A 288 1.53 -1.73 16.51
N GLN A 289 2.16 -2.83 16.09
CA GLN A 289 1.66 -4.18 16.33
C GLN A 289 1.60 -4.50 17.82
N HIS A 290 2.62 -4.12 18.60
CA HIS A 290 2.65 -4.29 20.04
C HIS A 290 1.49 -3.53 20.73
N VAL A 291 1.31 -2.24 20.40
CA VAL A 291 0.19 -1.43 20.95
C VAL A 291 -1.17 -2.03 20.59
N ARG A 292 -1.35 -2.56 19.37
CA ARG A 292 -2.55 -3.30 18.97
C ARG A 292 -2.75 -4.53 19.84
N ASN A 293 -1.71 -5.32 20.06
CA ASN A 293 -1.79 -6.54 20.88
C ASN A 293 -2.14 -6.22 22.33
N VAL A 294 -1.56 -5.15 22.92
CA VAL A 294 -1.93 -4.65 24.24
C VAL A 294 -3.40 -4.21 24.28
N LEU A 295 -3.88 -3.54 23.23
CA LEU A 295 -5.30 -3.15 23.14
C LEU A 295 -6.22 -4.36 23.08
N MET A 296 -5.86 -5.40 22.30
CA MET A 296 -6.63 -6.65 22.23
C MET A 296 -6.59 -7.44 23.54
N ALA A 297 -5.49 -7.37 24.29
CA ALA A 297 -5.36 -8.04 25.58
C ALA A 297 -6.23 -7.42 26.70
N LYS A 298 -6.84 -6.25 26.46
CA LYS A 298 -7.76 -5.62 27.43
C LYS A 298 -9.08 -6.36 27.60
N ASP A 299 -9.59 -7.00 26.54
CA ASP A 299 -10.83 -7.75 26.58
C ASP A 299 -10.54 -9.25 26.50
N ALA A 300 -11.08 -10.02 27.45
CA ALA A 300 -10.94 -11.47 27.48
C ALA A 300 -11.49 -12.15 26.21
N LYS A 301 -12.46 -11.52 25.51
CA LYS A 301 -13.03 -12.07 24.28
C LYS A 301 -12.08 -11.95 23.08
N THR A 302 -11.20 -10.95 23.08
CA THR A 302 -10.23 -10.74 22.00
C THR A 302 -8.87 -11.39 22.26
N LEU A 303 -8.64 -11.86 23.49
CA LEU A 303 -7.41 -12.56 23.88
C LEU A 303 -7.08 -13.79 23.01
N PRO A 304 -8.05 -14.65 22.63
CA PRO A 304 -7.78 -15.80 21.75
C PRO A 304 -7.30 -15.41 20.33
N LEU A 305 -7.55 -14.16 19.92
CA LEU A 305 -7.10 -13.64 18.61
C LEU A 305 -5.60 -13.26 18.61
N LEU A 306 -4.94 -13.29 19.78
CA LEU A 306 -3.50 -13.09 19.88
C LEU A 306 -2.79 -14.41 19.57
N GLU A 307 -2.13 -14.45 18.42
CA GLU A 307 -1.33 -15.59 17.96
C GLU A 307 0.06 -15.61 18.62
N THR A 308 0.09 -15.55 19.95
CA THR A 308 1.34 -15.51 20.75
C THR A 308 1.33 -16.57 21.84
N SER A 309 2.52 -16.85 22.42
CA SER A 309 2.64 -17.82 23.51
C SER A 309 1.85 -17.37 24.76
N GLU A 310 1.41 -18.34 25.58
CA GLU A 310 0.67 -18.03 26.82
C GLU A 310 1.47 -17.13 27.79
N ALA A 311 2.79 -17.30 27.84
CA ALA A 311 3.68 -16.44 28.64
C ALA A 311 3.67 -14.97 28.13
N GLN A 312 3.66 -14.77 26.81
CA GLN A 312 3.55 -13.44 26.21
C GLN A 312 2.15 -12.85 26.40
N LYS A 313 1.09 -13.64 26.29
CA LYS A 313 -0.28 -13.19 26.58
C LYS A 313 -0.42 -12.64 28.00
N ALA A 314 0.19 -13.30 28.98
CA ALA A 314 0.21 -12.80 30.34
C ALA A 314 0.92 -11.46 30.50
N LYS A 315 2.08 -11.25 29.80
CA LYS A 315 2.78 -9.95 29.78
C LYS A 315 1.90 -8.86 29.11
N TYR A 316 1.25 -9.17 28.00
CA TYR A 316 0.32 -8.23 27.34
C TYR A 316 -0.85 -7.84 28.24
N GLN A 317 -1.43 -8.79 28.99
CA GLN A 317 -2.51 -8.49 29.93
C GLN A 317 -2.05 -7.58 31.07
N GLN A 318 -0.85 -7.82 31.63
CA GLN A 318 -0.29 -6.96 32.68
C GLN A 318 -0.09 -5.51 32.19
N GLN A 319 0.46 -5.33 30.98
CA GLN A 319 0.64 -3.99 30.41
C GLN A 319 -0.71 -3.37 30.03
N ALA A 320 -1.67 -4.16 29.54
CA ALA A 320 -3.02 -3.69 29.21
C ALA A 320 -3.77 -3.13 30.43
N GLN A 321 -3.56 -3.70 31.63
CA GLN A 321 -4.13 -3.16 32.86
C GLN A 321 -3.57 -1.78 33.22
N LYS A 322 -2.27 -1.54 32.97
CA LYS A 322 -1.59 -0.27 33.25
C LYS A 322 -1.93 0.82 32.22
N ALA A 323 -2.11 0.45 30.94
CA ALA A 323 -2.26 1.40 29.85
C ALA A 323 -3.72 1.83 29.64
N PRO A 324 -4.08 3.12 29.69
CA PRO A 324 -5.43 3.61 29.36
C PRO A 324 -5.77 3.36 27.89
N THR A 325 -7.05 3.02 27.59
CA THR A 325 -7.50 2.77 26.21
C THR A 325 -7.28 3.99 25.30
N SER A 326 -7.51 5.20 25.83
CA SER A 326 -7.28 6.45 25.10
C SER A 326 -5.81 6.67 24.70
N PHE A 327 -4.88 6.25 25.57
CA PHE A 327 -3.45 6.26 25.28
C PHE A 327 -3.12 5.32 24.11
N LEU A 328 -3.58 4.07 24.18
CA LEU A 328 -3.32 3.06 23.17
C LEU A 328 -3.84 3.47 21.79
N TYR A 329 -5.05 4.03 21.71
CA TYR A 329 -5.59 4.56 20.45
C TYR A 329 -4.76 5.71 19.86
N LYS A 330 -4.36 6.68 20.69
CA LYS A 330 -3.52 7.79 20.23
C LYS A 330 -2.14 7.30 19.80
N ALA A 331 -1.52 6.42 20.58
CA ALA A 331 -0.22 5.82 20.25
C ALA A 331 -0.28 5.07 18.91
N LEU A 332 -1.34 4.28 18.67
CA LEU A 332 -1.54 3.58 17.40
C LEU A 332 -1.71 4.55 16.23
N GLN A 333 -2.47 5.64 16.39
CA GLN A 333 -2.63 6.67 15.36
C GLN A 333 -1.31 7.36 15.01
N ILE A 334 -0.51 7.70 16.03
CA ILE A 334 0.78 8.36 15.85
C ILE A 334 1.77 7.42 15.14
N ALA A 335 1.85 6.14 15.59
CA ALA A 335 2.70 5.14 14.96
C ALA A 335 2.32 4.87 13.48
N ASN A 336 1.02 4.74 13.18
CA ASN A 336 0.52 4.58 11.81
C ASN A 336 0.83 5.79 10.93
N LYS A 337 0.71 7.02 11.46
CA LYS A 337 1.09 8.24 10.75
C LYS A 337 2.58 8.27 10.41
N CYS A 338 3.42 7.80 11.32
CA CYS A 338 4.85 7.66 11.10
C CYS A 338 5.14 6.64 9.98
N ASP A 339 4.54 5.45 10.02
CA ASP A 339 4.76 4.40 9.03
C ASP A 339 4.41 4.87 7.60
N ILE A 340 3.25 5.54 7.43
CA ILE A 340 2.85 6.12 6.14
C ILE A 340 3.89 7.12 5.62
N ASN A 341 4.42 7.99 6.50
CA ASN A 341 5.34 9.05 6.12
C ASN A 341 6.81 8.59 6.04
N TYR A 342 7.15 7.41 6.57
CA TYR A 342 8.52 6.92 6.70
C TYR A 342 9.26 6.85 5.36
N ARG A 343 8.58 6.37 4.31
CA ARG A 343 9.16 6.27 2.96
C ARG A 343 9.44 7.60 2.30
N GLN A 344 8.67 8.63 2.63
CA GLN A 344 8.76 9.97 2.03
C GLN A 344 9.69 10.91 2.80
N SER A 345 10.05 10.55 4.04
CA SER A 345 10.89 11.38 4.90
C SER A 345 12.34 11.36 4.45
N SER A 346 12.94 12.54 4.33
CA SER A 346 14.38 12.72 4.06
C SER A 346 15.24 12.35 5.26
N ASN A 347 14.74 12.57 6.48
CA ASN A 347 15.41 12.21 7.73
C ASN A 347 14.55 11.23 8.52
N LYS A 348 14.77 9.93 8.24
CA LYS A 348 14.01 8.84 8.84
C LYS A 348 14.21 8.75 10.35
N ARG A 349 15.45 8.97 10.82
CA ARG A 349 15.78 8.92 12.25
C ARG A 349 15.02 9.98 13.03
N LEU A 350 15.06 11.23 12.57
CA LEU A 350 14.35 12.35 13.21
C LEU A 350 12.83 12.11 13.25
N LEU A 351 12.26 11.52 12.19
CA LEU A 351 10.84 11.18 12.16
C LEU A 351 10.46 10.19 13.26
N VAL A 352 11.27 9.14 13.46
CA VAL A 352 11.08 8.15 14.53
C VAL A 352 11.23 8.79 15.91
N GLU A 353 12.27 9.61 16.11
CA GLU A 353 12.49 10.33 17.37
C GLU A 353 11.29 11.22 17.72
N LEU A 354 10.79 12.01 16.77
CA LEU A 354 9.58 12.84 16.95
C LEU A 354 8.34 12.01 17.28
N THR A 355 8.17 10.87 16.62
CA THR A 355 7.06 9.96 16.87
C THR A 355 7.07 9.42 18.30
N LEU A 356 8.22 8.99 18.78
CA LEU A 356 8.37 8.50 20.17
C LEU A 356 8.15 9.62 21.19
N ILE A 357 8.62 10.82 20.90
CA ILE A 357 8.36 12.01 21.75
C ILE A 357 6.84 12.29 21.80
N GLU A 358 6.15 12.26 20.66
CA GLU A 358 4.69 12.44 20.60
C GLU A 358 3.95 11.38 21.42
N ILE A 359 4.36 10.09 21.30
CA ILE A 359 3.78 8.99 22.10
C ILE A 359 4.01 9.18 23.60
N GLY A 360 5.24 9.55 24.01
CA GLY A 360 5.56 9.81 25.40
C GLY A 360 4.83 11.02 26.02
N GLN A 361 4.27 11.90 25.17
CA GLN A 361 3.52 13.08 25.63
C GLN A 361 2.01 12.85 25.78
N ILE A 362 1.47 11.69 25.34
CA ILE A 362 0.01 11.44 25.33
C ILE A 362 -0.62 11.52 26.72
N THR A 363 0.10 11.04 27.75
CA THR A 363 -0.41 10.92 29.14
C THR A 363 -0.21 12.17 29.96
N GLN A 364 0.42 13.22 29.41
CA GLN A 364 0.63 14.46 30.15
C GLN A 364 -0.68 15.24 30.30
N PRO A 365 -1.02 15.71 31.51
CA PRO A 365 -2.13 16.61 31.72
C PRO A 365 -1.88 17.94 30.99
N GLU A 366 -2.92 18.50 30.39
CA GLU A 366 -2.87 19.82 29.72
C GLU A 366 -2.76 21.00 30.70
N ASP A 367 -2.62 20.72 32.00
CA ASP A 367 -2.64 21.74 33.04
C ASP A 367 -1.39 22.59 33.09
N LYS A 368 -1.66 23.91 33.13
CA LYS A 368 -0.73 25.02 32.89
C LYS A 368 0.16 25.38 34.07
N ASP A 369 -0.02 24.86 35.29
CA ASP A 369 0.52 25.48 36.51
C ASP A 369 1.14 24.52 37.55
N ILE A 370 1.94 23.53 37.17
CA ILE A 370 2.73 22.79 38.15
C ILE A 370 4.24 23.03 37.88
N PRO A 371 4.97 23.61 38.86
CA PRO A 371 6.41 23.72 38.73
C PRO A 371 7.05 22.33 38.87
N SER A 372 7.47 21.78 37.76
CA SER A 372 8.08 20.47 37.74
C SER A 372 9.56 20.51 38.00
N ALA A 373 9.98 19.81 39.05
CA ALA A 373 11.36 19.40 39.23
C ALA A 373 11.66 18.27 38.22
N GLY A 374 12.16 18.61 37.05
CA GLY A 374 12.50 17.65 36.00
C GLY A 374 12.16 18.19 34.60
N ARG A 375 12.98 17.84 33.60
CA ARG A 375 12.74 18.20 32.19
C ARG A 375 11.57 17.37 31.64
N THR A 376 10.34 17.86 31.79
CA THR A 376 9.16 17.23 31.22
C THR A 376 9.03 17.58 29.72
N PRO A 377 8.46 16.70 28.90
CA PRO A 377 8.21 16.94 27.48
C PRO A 377 7.34 18.17 27.17
N ASN A 378 6.46 18.62 28.10
CA ASN A 378 5.72 19.88 27.98
C ASN A 378 6.65 21.09 27.90
N ARG A 379 7.79 21.04 28.58
CA ARG A 379 8.80 22.09 28.47
C ARG A 379 9.50 22.13 27.11
N LEU A 380 9.70 20.94 26.51
CA LEU A 380 10.17 20.82 25.12
C LEU A 380 9.13 21.39 24.14
N LYS A 381 7.85 21.06 24.30
CA LYS A 381 6.76 21.58 23.47
C LYS A 381 6.64 23.10 23.56
N SER A 382 6.76 23.67 24.75
CA SER A 382 6.78 25.12 24.97
C SER A 382 8.04 25.78 24.41
N LEU A 383 9.19 25.09 24.42
CA LEU A 383 10.45 25.58 23.84
C LEU A 383 10.37 25.61 22.30
N PHE A 384 9.84 24.57 21.69
CA PHE A 384 9.59 24.52 20.24
C PHE A 384 8.52 25.52 19.80
N GLN A 385 7.45 25.71 20.56
CA GLN A 385 6.47 26.78 20.29
C GLN A 385 7.07 28.18 20.39
N LYS A 386 7.96 28.43 21.36
CA LYS A 386 8.70 29.69 21.47
C LYS A 386 9.67 29.90 20.31
N ILE A 387 10.38 28.85 19.88
CA ILE A 387 11.28 28.90 18.71
C ILE A 387 10.49 29.13 17.42
N ILE A 388 9.36 28.45 17.22
CA ILE A 388 8.47 28.65 16.06
C ILE A 388 7.85 30.06 16.10
N ALA A 389 7.48 30.57 17.27
CA ALA A 389 6.98 31.92 17.42
C ALA A 389 8.08 33.00 17.17
N GLN A 390 9.33 32.71 17.50
CA GLN A 390 10.47 33.59 17.20
C GLN A 390 10.90 33.52 15.72
N LEU A 391 10.66 32.41 15.02
CA LEU A 391 10.94 32.26 13.58
C LEU A 391 9.85 32.89 12.69
N LYS A 392 8.61 33.03 13.17
CA LYS A 392 7.53 33.70 12.43
C LYS A 392 7.78 35.19 12.12
N PRO A 393 8.40 36.02 12.98
CA PRO A 393 8.70 37.41 12.63
C PRO A 393 9.82 37.59 11.62
N ALA A 394 10.75 36.62 11.49
CA ALA A 394 11.85 36.68 10.53
C ALA A 394 11.44 36.52 9.07
N ILE A 395 10.24 35.96 8.82
CA ILE A 395 9.68 35.76 7.47
C ILE A 395 8.75 36.95 7.08
N GLN A 396 8.32 37.79 8.03
CA GLN A 396 7.46 38.95 7.78
C GLN A 396 8.16 40.30 7.83
N GLY A 397 9.48 40.35 8.08
CA GLY A 397 10.25 41.56 8.29
C GLY A 397 11.04 42.07 7.08
N ALA A 398 10.60 41.78 5.84
CA ALA A 398 11.15 42.44 4.65
C ALA A 398 10.03 43.19 3.93
N GLY A 399 9.65 44.36 4.44
CA GLY A 399 8.76 45.28 3.71
C GLY A 399 7.88 46.11 4.61
N ALA A 400 8.40 47.25 5.01
CA ALA A 400 7.81 48.58 5.11
C ALA A 400 8.15 49.31 6.42
N GLU A 401 9.15 50.14 6.34
CA GLU A 401 9.20 51.41 7.11
C GLU A 401 8.20 52.36 6.46
N LEU A 402 7.38 53.05 7.29
CA LEU A 402 7.21 54.49 7.35
C LEU A 402 5.98 54.91 8.20
N LYS A 403 6.32 55.56 9.33
CA LYS A 403 5.70 56.72 9.99
C LYS A 403 4.20 56.76 10.34
N GLY A 404 3.97 57.11 11.61
CA GLY A 404 2.93 58.03 12.01
C GLY A 404 2.50 57.93 13.48
N ASN A 405 2.90 58.91 14.25
CA ASN A 405 2.58 59.27 15.65
C ASN A 405 1.08 59.31 15.99
N GLY A 406 0.78 59.13 17.28
CA GLY A 406 -0.36 59.77 17.94
C GLY A 406 -0.94 58.94 19.11
N GLU A 407 -0.45 59.20 20.29
CA GLU A 407 -1.08 59.54 21.58
C GLU A 407 -2.38 58.84 22.03
N GLU A 408 -2.23 58.21 23.20
CA GLU A 408 -2.97 58.31 24.47
C GLU A 408 -4.52 58.19 24.49
N ASN A 409 -5.11 57.29 25.27
CA ASN A 409 -5.57 57.53 26.65
C ASN A 409 -6.40 56.34 27.21
N ASN A 410 -6.04 55.99 28.43
CA ASN A 410 -6.78 55.61 29.63
C ASN A 410 -8.27 55.18 29.57
N GLY A 411 -8.53 54.16 30.35
CA GLY A 411 -9.82 54.04 31.03
C GLY A 411 -10.25 52.61 31.41
N THR A 412 -9.80 52.11 32.56
CA THR A 412 -10.53 51.18 33.43
C THR A 412 -11.68 51.91 34.12
N PRO A 413 -12.79 51.36 34.59
CA PRO A 413 -12.84 50.45 35.74
C PRO A 413 -13.98 49.39 35.74
N GLN A 414 -13.68 48.29 36.47
CA GLN A 414 -14.46 47.60 37.52
C GLN A 414 -16.00 47.81 37.60
N THR A 415 -16.76 46.74 37.80
CA THR A 415 -17.29 46.20 39.09
C THR A 415 -18.32 45.09 38.88
N ASP A 416 -18.19 44.07 39.74
CA ASP A 416 -19.14 43.31 40.59
C ASP A 416 -20.19 42.40 39.96
N ALA A 417 -20.07 41.12 40.21
CA ALA A 417 -20.50 40.28 41.35
C ALA A 417 -22.02 40.03 41.45
N GLN A 418 -22.38 38.80 41.45
CA GLN A 418 -23.23 38.03 42.41
C GLN A 418 -23.89 36.80 41.73
N THR A 419 -23.41 35.61 42.12
CA THR A 419 -24.04 34.61 43.02
C THR A 419 -25.52 34.35 42.90
N LEU A 420 -25.89 33.09 42.71
CA LEU A 420 -26.70 32.23 43.59
C LEU A 420 -27.08 30.92 42.88
N HIS A 421 -26.60 29.83 43.42
CA HIS A 421 -27.25 28.61 44.00
C HIS A 421 -28.48 28.01 43.34
N ALA A 422 -28.37 26.78 43.12
CA ALA A 422 -28.74 25.50 43.78
C ALA A 422 -29.91 24.79 43.11
N SER A 423 -29.84 23.61 42.91
CA SER A 423 -30.08 22.31 43.53
C SER A 423 -30.96 21.42 42.66
N GLU A 424 -30.47 20.22 42.43
CA GLU A 424 -31.03 18.90 42.73
C GLU A 424 -32.51 18.62 42.35
N ASN A 425 -32.77 17.59 41.63
CA ASN A 425 -33.21 16.25 42.00
C ASN A 425 -33.82 15.48 40.83
N GLU A 426 -33.30 14.34 40.57
CA GLU A 426 -33.86 12.98 40.61
C GLU A 426 -35.24 12.68 40.03
N ALA A 427 -35.21 11.63 39.30
CA ALA A 427 -35.99 10.38 39.38
C ALA A 427 -37.05 10.10 38.32
N ASN A 428 -36.76 9.02 37.64
CA ASN A 428 -37.62 7.85 37.33
C ASN A 428 -38.93 7.97 36.58
N ASN A 429 -38.99 7.13 35.62
CA ASN A 429 -39.96 6.04 35.33
C ASN A 429 -40.63 6.08 33.94
N GLU A 430 -40.29 5.02 33.27
CA GLU A 430 -41.14 4.02 32.56
C GLU A 430 -42.45 4.40 31.89
N ALA A 431 -42.53 3.83 30.72
CA ALA A 431 -43.64 3.10 30.10
C ALA A 431 -44.59 3.78 29.12
N ALA A 432 -44.53 3.22 27.96
CA ALA A 432 -45.61 2.69 27.13
C ALA A 432 -46.56 3.62 26.36
N VAL A 433 -46.52 3.37 25.05
CA VAL A 433 -47.69 3.16 24.15
C VAL A 433 -48.65 4.35 23.82
N ASN A 434 -48.64 4.82 22.65
CA ASN A 434 -49.61 4.61 21.57
C ASN A 434 -49.68 5.73 20.52
N LYS A 435 -50.05 5.28 19.34
CA LYS A 435 -50.40 5.97 18.09
C LYS A 435 -51.29 7.20 18.27
N GLN A 436 -51.06 8.27 17.51
CA GLN A 436 -51.96 8.71 16.43
C GLN A 436 -51.49 10.00 15.76
N GLN A 437 -51.81 10.07 14.49
CA GLN A 437 -51.66 11.13 13.49
C GLN A 437 -52.14 12.50 13.95
N ILE A 438 -51.58 13.59 13.42
CA ILE A 438 -52.25 14.59 12.56
C ILE A 438 -51.26 15.76 12.25
N LYS A 439 -51.24 16.07 10.98
CA LYS A 439 -50.84 17.24 10.17
C LYS A 439 -50.38 18.56 10.83
N SER A 440 -49.34 19.09 10.25
CA SER A 440 -49.19 20.32 9.45
C SER A 440 -48.20 21.36 10.00
N THR A 441 -47.36 21.76 9.06
CA THR A 441 -46.80 23.08 8.77
C THR A 441 -45.61 23.61 9.61
N SER A 442 -44.53 23.75 8.84
CA SER A 442 -43.60 24.86 8.68
C SER A 442 -42.31 24.89 9.45
N LYS A 443 -41.27 24.91 8.60
CA LYS A 443 -39.96 25.58 8.69
C LYS A 443 -38.87 25.03 9.63
N GLY A 444 -37.90 24.35 9.00
CA GLY A 444 -36.52 24.77 9.00
C GLY A 444 -35.64 24.18 10.08
N ALA A 445 -35.08 22.97 9.86
CA ALA A 445 -33.73 22.59 10.31
C ALA A 445 -33.33 21.29 9.60
N VAL A 446 -32.22 21.32 8.91
CA VAL A 446 -31.64 20.20 8.16
C VAL A 446 -31.00 19.20 9.13
N LYS A 447 -31.57 17.99 9.25
CA LYS A 447 -30.91 16.82 9.83
C LYS A 447 -30.47 15.90 8.70
N LEU A 448 -29.20 15.59 8.65
CA LEU A 448 -28.64 14.53 7.80
C LEU A 448 -29.28 13.18 8.19
N GLY A 449 -30.04 12.61 7.30
CA GLY A 449 -30.53 11.23 7.37
C GLY A 449 -29.87 10.39 6.30
N THR A 450 -29.42 9.22 6.70
CA THR A 450 -28.89 8.12 5.88
C THR A 450 -29.82 7.80 4.70
N ILE A 451 -29.33 7.97 3.47
CA ILE A 451 -30.09 7.69 2.25
C ILE A 451 -29.61 6.34 1.70
N GLY A 452 -30.46 5.34 1.77
CA GLY A 452 -30.34 4.11 0.98
C GLY A 452 -30.64 4.43 -0.49
N MET A 453 -29.67 4.30 -1.37
CA MET A 453 -29.85 4.50 -2.81
C MET A 453 -30.41 3.24 -3.46
N THR A 454 -31.61 3.34 -4.01
CA THR A 454 -32.17 2.34 -4.93
C THR A 454 -31.73 2.65 -6.38
N PHE A 455 -31.50 1.61 -7.18
CA PHE A 455 -31.00 1.65 -8.56
C PHE A 455 -31.82 2.56 -9.52
N SER A 456 -33.08 2.81 -9.22
CA SER A 456 -33.97 3.71 -9.99
C SER A 456 -33.60 5.21 -9.87
N ASN A 457 -32.99 5.61 -8.75
CA ASN A 457 -32.56 6.99 -8.54
C ASN A 457 -31.21 7.32 -9.21
N LEU A 458 -30.37 6.29 -9.43
CA LEU A 458 -29.12 6.44 -10.20
C LEU A 458 -29.40 6.71 -11.69
N LYS A 459 -30.44 6.08 -12.25
CA LYS A 459 -30.79 6.24 -13.67
C LYS A 459 -31.37 7.62 -13.97
N LYS A 460 -32.17 8.19 -13.05
CA LYS A 460 -32.71 9.57 -13.17
C LYS A 460 -31.63 10.64 -13.05
N ASN A 461 -30.65 10.44 -12.18
CA ASN A 461 -29.51 11.37 -12.06
C ASN A 461 -28.55 11.31 -13.26
N MET A 462 -28.37 10.14 -13.90
CA MET A 462 -27.59 10.03 -15.14
C MET A 462 -28.28 10.68 -16.34
N GLU A 463 -29.61 10.68 -16.41
CA GLU A 463 -30.35 11.36 -17.48
C GLU A 463 -30.36 12.89 -17.31
N MET A 464 -30.40 13.40 -16.07
CA MET A 464 -30.25 14.84 -15.82
C MET A 464 -28.84 15.37 -16.12
N VAL A 465 -27.81 14.57 -15.89
CA VAL A 465 -26.42 14.94 -16.24
C VAL A 465 -26.17 14.87 -17.75
N LYS A 466 -26.87 13.99 -18.47
CA LYS A 466 -26.78 13.94 -19.95
C LYS A 466 -27.52 15.09 -20.65
N GLN A 467 -28.55 15.68 -20.04
CA GLN A 467 -29.24 16.86 -20.56
C GLN A 467 -28.49 18.19 -20.30
N GLN A 468 -27.49 18.20 -19.42
CA GLN A 468 -26.62 19.37 -19.18
C GLN A 468 -25.36 19.40 -20.05
N LEU A 469 -25.16 18.42 -20.95
CA LEU A 469 -24.00 18.30 -21.85
C LEU A 469 -24.38 18.49 -23.33
N ASN A 470 -25.31 19.39 -23.65
CA ASN A 470 -25.48 19.86 -25.03
C ASN A 470 -24.65 21.14 -25.24
N PRO A 471 -23.74 21.18 -26.24
CA PRO A 471 -22.83 22.29 -26.46
C PRO A 471 -23.42 23.33 -27.44
N THR A 472 -24.60 23.87 -27.19
CA THR A 472 -25.13 25.04 -27.88
C THR A 472 -26.07 25.81 -26.98
N ALA A 473 -25.51 26.55 -26.04
CA ALA A 473 -26.18 27.66 -25.42
C ALA A 473 -25.11 28.69 -25.04
N ASP A 474 -25.27 29.88 -25.61
CA ASP A 474 -24.50 31.08 -25.36
C ASP A 474 -24.19 31.26 -23.86
N VAL A 475 -22.91 31.17 -23.54
CA VAL A 475 -22.42 31.51 -22.21
C VAL A 475 -22.50 33.03 -22.07
N LYS A 476 -23.60 33.52 -21.52
CA LYS A 476 -23.66 34.86 -20.92
C LYS A 476 -22.54 34.93 -19.89
N ALA A 477 -21.53 35.73 -20.18
CA ALA A 477 -20.47 36.08 -19.27
C ALA A 477 -21.08 36.54 -17.95
N ILE A 478 -20.77 35.81 -16.87
CA ILE A 478 -20.96 36.29 -15.50
C ILE A 478 -19.93 37.42 -15.36
N ARG A 479 -20.38 38.64 -15.54
CA ARG A 479 -19.64 39.85 -15.15
C ARG A 479 -19.59 39.86 -13.63
N SER A 480 -18.44 39.50 -13.06
CA SER A 480 -18.11 39.88 -11.70
C SER A 480 -17.78 41.38 -11.74
N THR A 481 -18.60 42.15 -11.06
CA THR A 481 -18.46 43.59 -10.87
C THR A 481 -17.38 43.88 -9.84
N ASP A 482 -16.09 43.69 -10.22
CA ASP A 482 -14.94 44.27 -9.52
C ASP A 482 -13.85 44.50 -10.56
N ASP A 483 -13.82 45.71 -11.11
CA ASP A 483 -12.84 46.22 -12.06
C ASP A 483 -11.46 46.57 -11.41
N SER A 484 -11.18 46.06 -10.22
CA SER A 484 -10.00 46.50 -9.43
C SER A 484 -8.81 45.53 -9.45
N GLU A 485 -8.86 44.37 -10.14
CA GLU A 485 -7.75 43.43 -10.14
C GLU A 485 -7.03 43.38 -11.51
N GLN A 486 -6.23 44.39 -11.80
CA GLN A 486 -5.25 44.42 -12.90
C GLN A 486 -3.83 44.47 -12.32
N ARG A 487 -3.41 43.40 -11.66
CA ARG A 487 -2.05 43.30 -11.13
C ARG A 487 -1.09 42.90 -12.24
N GLU A 488 -0.03 43.69 -12.46
CA GLU A 488 1.08 43.27 -13.31
C GLU A 488 1.81 42.08 -12.67
N PHE A 489 2.18 41.09 -13.44
CA PHE A 489 2.87 39.88 -12.99
C PHE A 489 4.12 39.63 -13.87
N ASN A 490 5.14 39.04 -13.25
CA ASN A 490 6.38 38.66 -13.90
C ASN A 490 6.35 37.17 -14.31
N GLU A 491 7.39 36.75 -15.03
CA GLU A 491 7.52 35.37 -15.54
C GLU A 491 7.63 34.34 -14.40
N ASP A 492 8.30 34.69 -13.29
CA ASP A 492 8.43 33.81 -12.13
C ASP A 492 7.08 33.55 -11.45
N ALA A 493 6.26 34.57 -11.28
CA ALA A 493 4.91 34.44 -10.74
C ALA A 493 4.02 33.57 -11.67
N LEU A 494 4.16 33.72 -12.98
CA LEU A 494 3.48 32.90 -13.98
C LEU A 494 3.90 31.43 -13.87
N GLN A 495 5.19 31.15 -13.80
CA GLN A 495 5.70 29.77 -13.68
C GLN A 495 5.28 29.10 -12.35
N TYR A 496 5.29 29.86 -11.27
CA TYR A 496 4.83 29.37 -9.96
C TYR A 496 3.34 28.97 -10.00
N GLN A 497 2.48 29.84 -10.52
CA GLN A 497 1.04 29.56 -10.65
C GLN A 497 0.74 28.44 -11.64
N TRP A 498 1.50 28.36 -12.75
CA TRP A 498 1.40 27.27 -13.72
C TRP A 498 1.72 25.91 -13.10
N THR A 499 2.87 25.81 -12.41
CA THR A 499 3.27 24.55 -11.74
C THR A 499 2.28 24.16 -10.64
N GLY A 500 1.84 25.11 -9.83
CA GLY A 500 0.82 24.87 -8.80
C GLY A 500 -0.53 24.45 -9.35
N MET A 501 -0.93 24.97 -10.53
CA MET A 501 -2.14 24.53 -11.24
C MET A 501 -2.01 23.08 -11.71
N CYS A 502 -0.89 22.72 -12.33
CA CYS A 502 -0.64 21.36 -12.81
C CYS A 502 -0.70 20.35 -11.65
N VAL A 503 -0.06 20.63 -10.52
CA VAL A 503 -0.10 19.75 -9.33
C VAL A 503 -1.52 19.56 -8.81
N ARG A 504 -2.31 20.64 -8.68
CA ARG A 504 -3.71 20.56 -8.24
C ARG A 504 -4.61 19.80 -9.22
N MET A 505 -4.34 19.91 -10.54
CA MET A 505 -5.06 19.12 -11.56
C MET A 505 -4.86 17.62 -11.36
N ALA A 506 -3.64 17.17 -11.08
CA ALA A 506 -3.31 15.77 -10.84
C ALA A 506 -4.02 15.22 -9.58
N GLN A 507 -4.16 16.04 -8.53
CA GLN A 507 -4.80 15.65 -7.28
C GLN A 507 -6.33 15.54 -7.40
N ASN A 508 -6.95 16.41 -8.19
CA ASN A 508 -8.41 16.54 -8.22
C ASN A 508 -9.09 15.67 -9.28
N ASN A 509 -8.39 15.18 -10.29
CA ASN A 509 -8.99 14.37 -11.36
C ASN A 509 -7.98 13.33 -11.90
N LYS A 510 -8.28 12.05 -11.64
CA LYS A 510 -7.43 10.92 -12.05
C LYS A 510 -7.24 10.83 -13.58
N GLU A 511 -8.22 11.24 -14.37
CA GLU A 511 -8.15 11.21 -15.85
C GLU A 511 -7.17 12.25 -16.41
N LEU A 512 -6.92 13.33 -15.67
CA LEU A 512 -6.02 14.41 -16.10
C LEU A 512 -4.58 14.28 -15.60
N ILE A 513 -4.23 13.19 -14.89
CA ILE A 513 -2.88 12.98 -14.34
C ILE A 513 -1.83 12.97 -15.48
N GLY A 514 -2.08 12.22 -16.55
CA GLY A 514 -1.16 12.15 -17.70
C GLY A 514 -0.98 13.48 -18.41
N LEU A 515 -2.06 14.26 -18.57
CA LEU A 515 -2.01 15.60 -19.14
C LEU A 515 -1.27 16.58 -18.22
N SER A 516 -1.56 16.54 -16.92
CA SER A 516 -0.92 17.37 -15.91
C SER A 516 0.61 17.20 -15.90
N HIS A 517 1.12 15.96 -15.93
CA HIS A 517 2.56 15.70 -15.99
C HIS A 517 3.20 16.23 -17.28
N ARG A 518 2.53 16.10 -18.43
CA ARG A 518 3.02 16.68 -19.70
C ARG A 518 3.01 18.20 -19.66
N MET A 519 1.97 18.82 -19.13
CA MET A 519 1.87 20.27 -18.97
C MET A 519 2.92 20.84 -17.98
N GLN A 520 3.31 20.09 -16.95
CA GLN A 520 4.32 20.51 -15.99
C GLN A 520 5.72 20.67 -16.61
N ALA A 521 6.00 19.93 -17.67
CA ALA A 521 7.26 20.06 -18.43
C ALA A 521 7.32 21.35 -19.29
N ILE A 522 6.16 21.98 -19.58
CA ILE A 522 6.08 23.20 -20.39
C ILE A 522 6.31 24.43 -19.50
N LYS A 523 7.14 25.33 -19.98
CA LYS A 523 7.37 26.65 -19.36
C LYS A 523 6.61 27.70 -20.17
N PRO A 524 5.49 28.26 -19.67
CA PRO A 524 4.78 29.34 -20.34
C PRO A 524 5.67 30.60 -20.36
N LYS A 525 5.67 31.31 -21.48
CA LYS A 525 6.43 32.55 -21.68
C LYS A 525 5.50 33.76 -21.63
N LEU A 526 6.00 34.84 -21.02
CA LEU A 526 5.31 36.13 -20.98
C LEU A 526 5.81 36.98 -22.18
N THR A 527 4.95 37.24 -23.18
CA THR A 527 5.33 38.05 -24.34
C THR A 527 5.23 39.56 -24.06
N LYS A 528 4.08 40.02 -23.64
CA LYS A 528 3.82 41.36 -23.05
C LYS A 528 2.68 41.18 -22.06
N CYS A 529 2.84 41.60 -20.83
CA CYS A 529 1.76 41.51 -19.82
C CYS A 529 0.50 42.21 -20.40
N PRO A 530 -0.66 41.54 -20.40
CA PRO A 530 -1.04 40.27 -19.81
C PRO A 530 -1.03 39.04 -20.76
N ASN A 531 -0.31 39.06 -21.89
CA ASN A 531 -0.33 37.99 -22.91
C ASN A 531 0.66 36.86 -22.58
N ILE A 532 0.16 35.64 -22.53
CA ILE A 532 0.90 34.41 -22.20
C ILE A 532 0.98 33.53 -23.47
N GLU A 533 2.17 33.08 -23.82
CA GLU A 533 2.40 32.13 -24.90
C GLU A 533 2.76 30.74 -24.31
N ILE A 534 2.04 29.71 -24.75
CA ILE A 534 2.27 28.31 -24.38
C ILE A 534 2.71 27.55 -25.63
N VAL A 535 3.92 26.98 -25.58
CA VAL A 535 4.49 26.20 -26.69
C VAL A 535 4.34 24.72 -26.40
N ALA A 536 3.57 24.00 -27.23
CA ALA A 536 3.36 22.57 -27.09
C ALA A 536 4.31 21.77 -27.99
N ASP A 537 4.84 20.65 -27.50
CA ASP A 537 5.81 19.83 -28.24
C ASP A 537 5.16 18.98 -29.35
N ASN A 538 3.86 18.69 -29.24
CA ASN A 538 3.11 17.91 -30.22
C ASN A 538 1.65 18.35 -30.35
N GLN A 539 1.01 18.00 -31.48
CA GLN A 539 -0.37 18.36 -31.80
C GLN A 539 -1.38 17.78 -30.76
N LEU A 540 -1.18 16.55 -30.33
CA LEU A 540 -2.09 15.90 -29.38
C LEU A 540 -2.14 16.66 -28.04
N LEU A 541 -1.00 17.11 -27.53
CA LEU A 541 -0.93 17.90 -26.31
C LEU A 541 -1.59 19.28 -26.47
N LEU A 542 -1.45 19.87 -27.65
CA LEU A 542 -2.09 21.14 -28.00
C LEU A 542 -3.62 20.99 -28.00
N ASP A 543 -4.15 19.94 -28.59
CA ASP A 543 -5.59 19.65 -28.65
C ASP A 543 -6.15 19.36 -27.25
N ASP A 544 -5.42 18.56 -26.44
CA ASP A 544 -5.78 18.28 -25.05
C ASP A 544 -5.85 19.57 -24.20
N MET A 545 -4.89 20.48 -24.38
CA MET A 545 -4.88 21.78 -23.68
C MET A 545 -5.98 22.72 -24.18
N GLN A 546 -6.31 22.70 -25.47
CA GLN A 546 -7.42 23.49 -26.02
C GLN A 546 -8.77 23.06 -25.44
N ASN A 547 -8.98 21.76 -25.23
CA ASN A 547 -10.21 21.23 -24.61
C ASN A 547 -10.44 21.77 -23.19
N ILE A 548 -9.36 22.07 -22.46
CA ILE A 548 -9.43 22.62 -21.09
C ILE A 548 -9.04 24.10 -21.00
N LYS A 549 -8.94 24.81 -22.12
CA LYS A 549 -8.50 26.21 -22.22
C LYS A 549 -9.19 27.14 -21.20
N ASN A 550 -10.50 27.05 -21.08
CA ASN A 550 -11.26 27.89 -20.16
C ASN A 550 -10.91 27.62 -18.69
N ARG A 551 -10.64 26.37 -18.35
CA ARG A 551 -10.22 25.98 -17.01
C ARG A 551 -8.81 26.49 -16.67
N ILE A 552 -7.87 26.40 -17.62
CA ILE A 552 -6.53 26.94 -17.50
C ILE A 552 -6.60 28.46 -17.29
N ARG A 553 -7.31 29.17 -18.18
CA ARG A 553 -7.47 30.63 -18.09
C ARG A 553 -8.06 31.08 -16.75
N ASN A 554 -9.17 30.48 -16.31
CA ASN A 554 -9.84 30.84 -15.07
C ASN A 554 -8.96 30.61 -13.84
N THR A 555 -8.12 29.57 -13.87
CA THR A 555 -7.18 29.29 -12.75
C THR A 555 -6.05 30.32 -12.70
N LEU A 556 -5.50 30.68 -13.87
CA LEU A 556 -4.44 31.68 -13.97
C LEU A 556 -4.95 33.10 -13.63
N VAL A 557 -6.14 33.47 -14.09
CA VAL A 557 -6.81 34.73 -13.75
C VAL A 557 -6.94 34.88 -12.22
N ARG A 558 -7.42 33.85 -11.53
CA ARG A 558 -7.53 33.86 -10.06
C ARG A 558 -6.19 33.89 -9.37
N GLY A 559 -5.21 33.14 -9.87
CA GLY A 559 -3.89 33.03 -9.24
C GLY A 559 -3.01 34.26 -9.45
N LEU A 560 -3.14 34.95 -10.58
CA LEU A 560 -2.36 36.14 -10.96
C LEU A 560 -3.11 37.45 -10.71
N GLN A 561 -4.38 37.37 -10.29
CA GLN A 561 -5.25 38.55 -10.04
C GLN A 561 -5.28 39.54 -11.22
N ASN A 562 -5.41 38.99 -12.44
CA ASN A 562 -5.52 39.78 -13.66
C ASN A 562 -6.58 39.19 -14.61
N THR A 563 -7.63 39.95 -14.87
CA THR A 563 -8.78 39.50 -15.68
C THR A 563 -8.49 39.56 -17.18
N ASN A 564 -7.48 40.34 -17.62
CA ASN A 564 -7.17 40.58 -19.03
C ASN A 564 -6.22 39.56 -19.67
N ILE A 565 -5.93 38.45 -18.97
CA ILE A 565 -5.02 37.40 -19.45
C ILE A 565 -5.55 36.79 -20.76
N VAL A 566 -4.73 36.86 -21.81
CA VAL A 566 -4.91 36.20 -23.08
C VAL A 566 -3.86 35.12 -23.24
N ILE A 567 -4.30 33.88 -23.50
CA ILE A 567 -3.41 32.72 -23.67
C ILE A 567 -3.40 32.34 -25.15
N SER A 568 -2.23 32.40 -25.77
CA SER A 568 -1.95 31.89 -27.10
C SER A 568 -1.25 30.53 -27.04
N TYR A 569 -1.65 29.61 -27.91
CA TYR A 569 -1.08 28.26 -27.98
C TYR A 569 -0.36 28.12 -29.32
N ARG A 570 0.88 27.65 -29.30
CA ARG A 570 1.69 27.43 -30.52
C ARG A 570 2.35 26.05 -30.47
N LEU A 571 2.49 25.43 -31.63
CA LEU A 571 3.31 24.24 -31.78
C LEU A 571 4.79 24.62 -31.83
N SER A 572 5.65 23.84 -31.20
CA SER A 572 7.09 24.07 -31.21
C SER A 572 7.66 23.83 -32.64
N HIS A 573 8.60 24.64 -33.08
CA HIS A 573 9.35 24.38 -34.29
C HIS A 573 10.36 23.25 -34.06
N LYS A 574 10.71 22.50 -35.15
CA LYS A 574 11.63 21.33 -35.04
C LYS A 574 12.99 21.64 -34.39
N GLU A 575 13.41 22.90 -34.40
CA GLU A 575 14.64 23.36 -33.75
C GLU A 575 14.50 23.66 -32.26
N GLU A 576 13.28 23.81 -31.75
CA GLU A 576 12.97 24.13 -30.33
C GLU A 576 12.70 22.87 -29.49
N VAL A 577 12.48 21.72 -30.13
CA VAL A 577 12.26 20.45 -29.45
C VAL A 577 13.57 19.98 -28.85
N LYS A 578 13.71 20.04 -27.52
CA LYS A 578 14.83 19.41 -26.80
C LYS A 578 14.82 17.92 -27.14
N LYS A 579 15.79 17.46 -27.97
CA LYS A 579 16.02 16.03 -28.19
C LYS A 579 16.21 15.35 -26.85
N ILE A 580 15.32 14.42 -26.48
CA ILE A 580 15.53 13.54 -25.35
C ILE A 580 16.67 12.62 -25.75
N LEU A 581 17.87 12.95 -25.28
CA LEU A 581 19.09 12.19 -25.56
C LEU A 581 18.97 10.82 -24.86
N ASN A 582 19.28 9.76 -25.58
CA ASN A 582 19.38 8.43 -25.01
C ASN A 582 20.58 8.40 -24.05
N LYS A 583 20.59 7.52 -23.04
CA LYS A 583 21.70 7.41 -22.04
C LYS A 583 23.07 7.33 -22.69
N ARG A 584 23.20 6.67 -23.85
CA ARG A 584 24.43 6.61 -24.65
C ARG A 584 24.84 7.98 -25.20
N GLU A 585 23.89 8.73 -25.76
CA GLU A 585 24.14 10.07 -26.32
C GLU A 585 24.50 11.07 -25.22
N VAL A 586 23.88 10.94 -24.02
CA VAL A 586 24.26 11.74 -22.85
C VAL A 586 25.72 11.46 -22.44
N LEU A 587 26.11 10.19 -22.37
CA LEU A 587 27.50 9.81 -22.04
C LEU A 587 28.50 10.33 -23.12
N GLU A 588 28.17 10.21 -24.40
CA GLU A 588 29.01 10.74 -25.49
C GLU A 588 29.17 12.25 -25.42
N ASN A 589 28.09 12.99 -25.09
CA ASN A 589 28.18 14.43 -24.89
C ASN A 589 29.02 14.79 -23.66
N MET A 590 28.85 14.08 -22.54
CA MET A 590 29.68 14.26 -21.36
C MET A 590 31.15 13.96 -21.62
N ARG A 591 31.47 12.96 -22.46
CA ARG A 591 32.85 12.66 -22.91
C ARG A 591 33.46 13.76 -23.76
N LYS A 592 32.65 14.40 -24.63
CA LYS A 592 33.08 15.55 -25.44
C LYS A 592 33.34 16.79 -24.60
N GLU A 593 32.53 17.02 -23.59
CA GLU A 593 32.65 18.18 -22.68
C GLU A 593 33.77 17.99 -21.64
N ASN A 594 34.08 16.76 -21.25
CA ASN A 594 35.08 16.47 -20.21
C ASN A 594 36.09 15.39 -20.65
N PRO A 595 37.28 15.77 -21.15
CA PRO A 595 38.30 14.80 -21.58
C PRO A 595 38.83 13.87 -20.48
N ALA A 596 38.66 14.26 -19.20
CA ALA A 596 39.04 13.42 -18.07
C ALA A 596 38.13 12.20 -17.93
N LEU A 597 36.85 12.35 -18.28
CA LEU A 597 35.87 11.26 -18.27
C LEU A 597 36.20 10.21 -19.35
N ASP A 598 36.70 10.64 -20.49
CA ASP A 598 37.11 9.75 -21.58
C ASP A 598 38.32 8.89 -21.17
N LYS A 599 39.33 9.51 -20.52
CA LYS A 599 40.48 8.77 -19.94
C LYS A 599 40.02 7.76 -18.87
N LEU A 600 39.09 8.13 -18.00
CA LEU A 600 38.57 7.24 -16.96
C LEU A 600 37.85 6.03 -17.59
N CYS A 601 36.96 6.25 -18.56
CA CYS A 601 36.23 5.19 -19.25
C CYS A 601 37.19 4.23 -19.98
N ASN A 602 38.25 4.74 -20.59
CA ASN A 602 39.23 3.93 -21.31
C ASN A 602 40.15 3.14 -20.33
N THR A 603 40.50 3.76 -19.19
CA THR A 603 41.36 3.10 -18.18
C THR A 603 40.62 1.99 -17.45
N LEU A 604 39.35 2.19 -17.12
CA LEU A 604 38.53 1.23 -16.37
C LEU A 604 37.70 0.31 -17.28
N LYS A 605 37.80 0.44 -18.61
CA LYS A 605 37.03 -0.32 -19.63
C LYS A 605 35.54 -0.34 -19.33
N LEU A 606 34.97 0.82 -18.93
CA LEU A 606 33.57 0.93 -18.62
C LEU A 606 32.73 0.91 -19.90
N VAL A 607 31.84 -0.06 -20.01
CA VAL A 607 30.85 -0.20 -21.11
C VAL A 607 29.47 -0.06 -20.49
N MET A 608 28.62 0.78 -21.08
CA MET A 608 27.20 0.83 -20.69
C MET A 608 26.48 -0.41 -21.24
N THR A 609 25.86 -1.16 -20.36
CA THR A 609 24.91 -2.23 -20.65
C THR A 609 23.50 -1.67 -20.87
#